data_acce6c8052a896dc45bd7baea28f241f
#
_entry.id   acce6c8052a896dc45bd7baea28f241f
#
_cell.length_a   1.000
_cell.length_b   1.000
_cell.length_c   1.000
_cell.angle_alpha   90.00
_cell.angle_beta   90.00
_cell.angle_gamma   90.00
#
_symmetry.space_group_name_H-M   'P 1'
#
loop_
_entity.id
_entity.type
_entity.pdbx_description
1 polymer ?
#
loop_
_entity_poly.entity_id
_entity_poly.type
_entity_poly.pdbx_seq_one_letter_code
_entity_poly.pdbx_strand_id
1 'polypeptide(L)'
;YRFPSFIGDMDIYLLAEGNHLQMYKKLGAHPAEMNGVKGVSFAVWAPNAKRVSVVGNFNNWDGRINVMRKHPTCGVWDIFIPGIGEGELYKFEVKTQEDYILVKSDPVAFYAEKRPNTASVVYDINHYDWNDGNWMNYREEHNSFDKPMSVYEVHLGSWRRKENNEYLTYRELADHLVPYVVNMGF
;
A
#
# COMPACT_ATOMS: atom_id res chain seq x y z
N TYR A 1 5.52 -7.36 23.74
CA TYR A 1 4.50 -7.45 22.67
C TYR A 1 3.46 -8.51 23.03
N ARG A 2 2.18 -8.17 22.99
CA ARG A 2 1.08 -9.06 23.42
C ARG A 2 0.67 -10.03 22.29
N PHE A 3 0.85 -9.64 21.04
CA PHE A 3 0.47 -10.42 19.87
C PHE A 3 1.70 -10.96 19.12
N PRO A 4 1.57 -12.11 18.40
CA PRO A 4 2.63 -12.62 17.56
C PRO A 4 2.97 -11.65 16.42
N SER A 5 4.07 -11.92 15.72
CA SER A 5 4.43 -11.19 14.51
C SER A 5 3.55 -11.65 13.33
N PHE A 6 3.19 -10.70 12.48
CA PHE A 6 2.61 -10.99 11.16
C PHE A 6 3.70 -11.40 10.13
N ILE A 7 4.95 -11.13 10.47
CA ILE A 7 6.14 -11.52 9.67
C ILE A 7 6.61 -12.89 10.16
N GLY A 8 6.52 -13.90 9.30
CA GLY A 8 6.97 -15.26 9.58
C GLY A 8 8.44 -15.49 9.23
N ASP A 9 8.99 -16.65 9.61
CA ASP A 9 10.40 -16.98 9.38
C ASP A 9 10.77 -17.00 7.89
N MET A 10 9.87 -17.48 7.02
CA MET A 10 10.06 -17.45 5.57
C MET A 10 10.08 -16.02 5.03
N ASP A 11 9.22 -15.14 5.55
CA ASP A 11 9.24 -13.72 5.17
C ASP A 11 10.56 -13.07 5.58
N ILE A 12 11.04 -13.35 6.80
CA ILE A 12 12.33 -12.83 7.31
C ILE A 12 13.48 -13.28 6.41
N TYR A 13 13.51 -14.56 6.03
CA TYR A 13 14.52 -15.10 5.14
C TYR A 13 14.49 -14.42 3.77
N LEU A 14 13.32 -14.37 3.12
CA LEU A 14 13.18 -13.78 1.79
C LEU A 14 13.45 -12.27 1.78
N LEU A 15 13.08 -11.55 2.84
CA LEU A 15 13.39 -10.11 3.00
C LEU A 15 14.89 -9.89 3.20
N ALA A 16 15.58 -10.73 3.96
CA ALA A 16 17.01 -10.64 4.17
C ALA A 16 17.81 -10.89 2.87
N GLU A 17 17.33 -11.83 2.03
CA GLU A 17 17.92 -12.15 0.72
C GLU A 17 17.54 -11.14 -0.39
N GLY A 18 16.59 -10.23 -0.14
CA GLY A 18 16.06 -9.32 -1.15
C GLY A 18 15.16 -10.00 -2.22
N ASN A 19 14.66 -11.20 -1.94
CA ASN A 19 13.90 -12.03 -2.87
C ASN A 19 12.39 -12.10 -2.54
N HIS A 20 11.89 -11.28 -1.63
CA HIS A 20 10.48 -11.27 -1.25
C HIS A 20 9.63 -10.49 -2.27
N LEU A 21 9.28 -11.13 -3.39
CA LEU A 21 8.54 -10.49 -4.50
C LEU A 21 7.14 -9.98 -4.13
N GLN A 22 6.57 -10.45 -3.02
CA GLN A 22 5.25 -10.06 -2.53
C GLN A 22 5.33 -9.32 -1.18
N MET A 23 6.39 -8.54 -0.96
CA MET A 23 6.60 -7.82 0.29
C MET A 23 5.46 -6.86 0.65
N TYR A 24 4.72 -6.35 -0.35
CA TYR A 24 3.53 -5.52 -0.14
C TYR A 24 2.41 -6.21 0.64
N LYS A 25 2.39 -7.55 0.70
CA LYS A 25 1.45 -8.32 1.53
C LYS A 25 1.85 -8.35 3.01
N LYS A 26 3.05 -7.90 3.33
CA LYS A 26 3.63 -7.93 4.67
C LYS A 26 3.99 -6.55 5.19
N LEU A 27 4.64 -5.73 4.36
CA LEU A 27 4.94 -4.33 4.67
C LEU A 27 3.70 -3.47 4.45
N GLY A 28 3.63 -2.36 5.16
CA GLY A 28 2.46 -1.48 5.14
C GLY A 28 1.54 -1.69 6.34
N ALA A 29 0.27 -1.34 6.16
CA ALA A 29 -0.79 -1.50 7.14
C ALA A 29 -1.87 -2.46 6.61
N HIS A 30 -2.09 -3.56 7.32
CA HIS A 30 -3.03 -4.61 6.92
C HIS A 30 -4.07 -4.84 8.02
N PRO A 31 -5.38 -4.59 7.75
CA PRO A 31 -6.44 -5.09 8.61
C PRO A 31 -6.30 -6.61 8.80
N ALA A 32 -6.30 -7.07 10.03
CA ALA A 32 -6.07 -8.46 10.36
C ALA A 32 -6.80 -8.87 11.64
N GLU A 33 -6.94 -10.17 11.84
CA GLU A 33 -7.44 -10.74 13.09
C GLU A 33 -6.38 -11.67 13.68
N MET A 34 -5.98 -11.42 14.93
CA MET A 34 -5.02 -12.24 15.64
C MET A 34 -5.60 -12.74 16.96
N ASN A 35 -5.64 -14.05 17.15
CA ASN A 35 -6.20 -14.69 18.34
C ASN A 35 -7.65 -14.24 18.64
N GLY A 36 -8.49 -14.09 17.60
CA GLY A 36 -9.87 -13.64 17.73
C GLY A 36 -10.03 -12.12 17.97
N VAL A 37 -8.96 -11.35 17.91
CA VAL A 37 -8.98 -9.90 18.10
C VAL A 37 -8.73 -9.19 16.79
N LYS A 38 -9.67 -8.36 16.34
CA LYS A 38 -9.53 -7.52 15.15
C LYS A 38 -8.63 -6.32 15.44
N GLY A 39 -7.85 -5.93 14.43
CA GLY A 39 -6.92 -4.82 14.49
C GLY A 39 -6.18 -4.60 13.19
N VAL A 40 -5.05 -3.94 13.25
CA VAL A 40 -4.18 -3.68 12.09
C VAL A 40 -2.75 -4.12 12.38
N SER A 41 -2.19 -4.88 11.47
CA SER A 41 -0.75 -5.20 11.45
C SER A 41 -0.01 -4.15 10.65
N PHE A 42 1.02 -3.55 11.26
CA PHE A 42 1.90 -2.59 10.62
C PHE A 42 3.30 -3.18 10.50
N ALA A 43 3.92 -3.00 9.35
CA ALA A 43 5.31 -3.37 9.15
C ALA A 43 6.03 -2.39 8.23
N VAL A 44 7.30 -2.08 8.53
CA VAL A 44 8.14 -1.19 7.73
C VAL A 44 9.59 -1.63 7.75
N TRP A 45 10.26 -1.49 6.63
CA TRP A 45 11.69 -1.72 6.51
C TRP A 45 12.46 -0.46 6.90
N ALA A 46 13.19 -0.52 8.02
CA ALA A 46 14.00 0.59 8.54
C ALA A 46 15.23 0.02 9.26
N PRO A 47 16.20 -0.59 8.54
CA PRO A 47 17.31 -1.34 9.12
C PRO A 47 18.20 -0.49 10.02
N ASN A 48 18.37 0.78 9.67
CA ASN A 48 19.25 1.73 10.37
C ASN A 48 18.54 2.48 11.51
N ALA A 49 17.26 2.20 11.76
CA ALA A 49 16.55 2.85 12.85
C ALA A 49 16.98 2.31 14.23
N LYS A 50 17.07 3.19 15.22
CA LYS A 50 17.25 2.86 16.63
C LYS A 50 15.93 2.42 17.26
N ARG A 51 14.81 3.06 16.85
CA ARG A 51 13.42 2.74 17.23
C ARG A 51 12.49 3.14 16.11
N VAL A 52 11.44 2.36 15.91
CA VAL A 52 10.29 2.72 15.07
C VAL A 52 9.02 2.59 15.87
N SER A 53 8.09 3.52 15.70
CA SER A 53 6.77 3.47 16.31
C SER A 53 5.72 3.82 15.27
N VAL A 54 4.50 3.28 15.43
CA VAL A 54 3.34 3.73 14.66
C VAL A 54 2.66 4.86 15.41
N VAL A 55 2.40 5.97 14.75
CA VAL A 55 1.71 7.13 15.29
C VAL A 55 0.48 7.46 14.45
N GLY A 56 -0.59 7.87 15.10
CA GLY A 56 -1.86 8.21 14.46
C GLY A 56 -2.86 8.78 15.46
N ASN A 57 -4.10 9.00 15.02
CA ASN A 57 -5.15 9.53 15.90
C ASN A 57 -5.43 8.60 17.09
N PHE A 58 -5.31 7.29 16.88
CA PHE A 58 -5.55 6.24 17.90
C PHE A 58 -4.59 6.29 19.09
N ASN A 59 -3.48 7.01 19.01
CA ASN A 59 -2.52 7.20 20.10
C ASN A 59 -2.07 8.65 20.28
N ASN A 60 -2.87 9.62 19.79
CA ASN A 60 -2.56 11.05 19.85
C ASN A 60 -1.20 11.41 19.24
N TRP A 61 -0.76 10.67 18.23
CA TRP A 61 0.52 10.85 17.55
C TRP A 61 1.73 10.73 18.48
N ASP A 62 1.59 9.97 19.58
CA ASP A 62 2.66 9.75 20.57
C ASP A 62 3.45 8.47 20.25
N GLY A 63 4.67 8.64 19.75
CA GLY A 63 5.57 7.54 19.40
C GLY A 63 6.09 6.70 20.57
N ARG A 64 5.72 7.02 21.81
CA ARG A 64 6.08 6.24 23.00
C ARG A 64 5.13 5.06 23.23
N ILE A 65 3.92 5.10 22.64
CA ILE A 65 2.84 4.14 22.93
C ILE A 65 2.96 2.88 22.09
N ASN A 66 3.05 2.99 20.76
CA ASN A 66 3.04 1.86 19.84
C ASN A 66 4.44 1.63 19.23
N VAL A 67 5.39 1.30 20.09
CA VAL A 67 6.77 0.96 19.68
C VAL A 67 6.77 -0.40 18.99
N MET A 68 7.37 -0.48 17.80
CA MET A 68 7.44 -1.67 16.97
C MET A 68 8.57 -2.61 17.39
N ARG A 69 8.39 -3.89 17.15
CA ARG A 69 9.38 -4.95 17.34
C ARG A 69 10.31 -4.98 16.13
N LYS A 70 11.62 -5.05 16.38
CA LYS A 70 12.63 -5.19 15.32
C LYS A 70 12.89 -6.65 14.98
N HIS A 71 12.98 -6.97 13.69
CA HIS A 71 13.55 -8.19 13.15
C HIS A 71 14.96 -7.91 12.65
N PRO A 72 16.00 -8.18 13.47
CA PRO A 72 17.38 -7.70 13.18
C PRO A 72 17.94 -8.26 11.87
N THR A 73 17.60 -9.48 11.51
CA THR A 73 18.13 -10.18 10.33
C THR A 73 17.72 -9.51 9.01
N CYS A 74 16.49 -9.03 8.90
CA CYS A 74 15.99 -8.37 7.67
C CYS A 74 15.79 -6.87 7.80
N GLY A 75 15.92 -6.29 9.01
CA GLY A 75 15.77 -4.85 9.25
C GLY A 75 14.32 -4.36 9.21
N VAL A 76 13.35 -5.26 9.26
CA VAL A 76 11.92 -4.93 9.33
C VAL A 76 11.50 -4.71 10.77
N TRP A 77 10.55 -3.80 10.94
CA TRP A 77 9.87 -3.52 12.20
C TRP A 77 8.40 -3.83 12.03
N ASP A 78 7.76 -4.47 13.03
CA ASP A 78 6.35 -4.80 13.00
C ASP A 78 5.65 -4.60 14.34
N ILE A 79 4.33 -4.37 14.29
CA ILE A 79 3.43 -4.39 15.44
C ILE A 79 2.00 -4.69 14.98
N PHE A 80 1.24 -5.42 15.81
CA PHE A 80 -0.21 -5.50 15.68
C PHE A 80 -0.86 -4.59 16.71
N ILE A 81 -1.77 -3.73 16.29
CA ILE A 81 -2.52 -2.81 17.14
C ILE A 81 -4.00 -3.23 17.11
N PRO A 82 -4.54 -3.74 18.23
CA PRO A 82 -5.93 -4.15 18.31
C PRO A 82 -6.87 -2.94 18.38
N GLY A 83 -8.14 -3.15 17.95
CA GLY A 83 -9.22 -2.18 18.12
C GLY A 83 -9.22 -1.00 17.16
N ILE A 84 -8.32 -0.98 16.19
CA ILE A 84 -8.30 -0.03 15.07
C ILE A 84 -8.57 -0.75 13.76
N GLY A 85 -8.88 -0.01 12.70
CA GLY A 85 -9.27 -0.59 11.42
C GLY A 85 -9.05 0.31 10.21
N GLU A 86 -9.79 0.02 9.15
CA GLU A 86 -9.76 0.79 7.92
C GLU A 86 -10.16 2.26 8.15
N GLY A 87 -9.50 3.17 7.44
CA GLY A 87 -9.71 4.62 7.55
C GLY A 87 -8.81 5.31 8.57
N GLU A 88 -8.10 4.58 9.43
CA GLU A 88 -7.19 5.18 10.40
C GLU A 88 -6.00 5.86 9.71
N LEU A 89 -5.70 7.09 10.16
CA LEU A 89 -4.54 7.84 9.73
C LEU A 89 -3.31 7.43 10.53
N TYR A 90 -2.20 7.18 9.85
CA TYR A 90 -0.96 6.81 10.51
C TYR A 90 0.29 7.31 9.80
N LYS A 91 1.38 7.35 10.54
CA LYS A 91 2.77 7.50 10.05
C LYS A 91 3.70 6.61 10.87
N PHE A 92 4.93 6.48 10.40
CA PHE A 92 5.99 5.89 11.19
C PHE A 92 6.85 6.99 11.80
N GLU A 93 6.98 6.97 13.14
CA GLU A 93 7.98 7.75 13.86
C GLU A 93 9.27 6.93 13.95
N VAL A 94 10.31 7.40 13.26
CA VAL A 94 11.60 6.73 13.19
C VAL A 94 12.61 7.52 14.02
N LYS A 95 13.20 6.87 15.02
CA LYS A 95 14.33 7.42 15.78
C LYS A 95 15.63 6.95 15.14
N THR A 96 16.45 7.89 14.71
CA THR A 96 17.76 7.60 14.10
C THR A 96 18.81 7.17 15.14
N GLN A 97 19.99 6.76 14.70
CA GLN A 97 21.12 6.42 15.60
C GLN A 97 21.60 7.65 16.38
N GLU A 98 21.48 8.83 15.79
CA GLU A 98 21.85 10.14 16.38
C GLU A 98 20.71 10.73 17.24
N ASP A 99 19.69 9.94 17.57
CA ASP A 99 18.55 10.30 18.39
C ASP A 99 17.57 11.33 17.78
N TYR A 100 17.68 11.66 16.48
CA TYR A 100 16.68 12.49 15.81
C TYR A 100 15.38 11.73 15.62
N ILE A 101 14.26 12.45 15.72
CA ILE A 101 12.92 11.92 15.46
C ILE A 101 12.45 12.38 14.08
N LEU A 102 12.15 11.43 13.21
CA LEU A 102 11.61 11.65 11.88
C LEU A 102 10.24 11.02 11.77
N VAL A 103 9.24 11.80 11.37
CA VAL A 103 7.88 11.28 11.13
C VAL A 103 7.67 11.16 9.63
N LYS A 104 7.49 9.94 9.14
CA LYS A 104 7.44 9.59 7.73
C LYS A 104 6.13 8.90 7.38
N SER A 105 5.61 9.19 6.19
CA SER A 105 4.55 8.38 5.56
C SER A 105 5.06 6.98 5.28
N ASP A 106 4.15 6.03 5.20
CA ASP A 106 4.49 4.66 4.84
C ASP A 106 4.83 4.57 3.34
N PRO A 107 6.03 4.07 2.98
CA PRO A 107 6.41 3.93 1.57
C PRO A 107 5.62 2.83 0.82
N VAL A 108 4.93 1.95 1.54
CA VAL A 108 4.14 0.83 0.98
C VAL A 108 2.64 1.01 1.26
N ALA A 109 2.21 2.21 1.64
CA ALA A 109 0.80 2.48 1.90
C ALA A 109 -0.06 2.25 0.65
N PHE A 110 -1.19 1.57 0.83
CA PHE A 110 -2.19 1.38 -0.23
C PHE A 110 -3.04 2.64 -0.47
N TYR A 111 -3.14 3.50 0.53
CA TYR A 111 -3.90 4.74 0.45
C TYR A 111 -3.22 5.86 1.26
N ALA A 112 -3.40 7.10 0.83
CA ALA A 112 -2.82 8.27 1.46
C ALA A 112 -3.83 9.42 1.53
N GLU A 113 -3.64 10.32 2.47
CA GLU A 113 -4.40 11.56 2.53
C GLU A 113 -4.22 12.41 1.26
N LYS A 114 -5.24 13.20 0.99
CA LYS A 114 -5.20 14.19 -0.08
C LYS A 114 -4.31 15.37 0.33
N ARG A 115 -3.47 15.82 -0.58
CA ARG A 115 -2.62 17.00 -0.36
C ARG A 115 -3.44 18.23 0.12
N PRO A 116 -2.91 19.04 1.05
CA PRO A 116 -1.52 19.12 1.52
C PRO A 116 -1.15 18.13 2.61
N ASN A 117 -2.09 17.35 3.13
CA ASN A 117 -1.84 16.33 4.14
C ASN A 117 -0.93 15.22 3.61
N THR A 118 -0.27 14.50 4.53
CA THR A 118 0.76 13.52 4.16
C THR A 118 0.71 12.24 5.00
N ALA A 119 -0.37 11.97 5.73
CA ALA A 119 -0.49 10.69 6.43
C ALA A 119 -0.87 9.57 5.46
N SER A 120 -0.46 8.36 5.80
CA SER A 120 -0.96 7.14 5.20
C SER A 120 -2.29 6.77 5.83
N VAL A 121 -3.13 6.04 5.10
CA VAL A 121 -4.44 5.61 5.56
C VAL A 121 -4.48 4.08 5.52
N VAL A 122 -4.97 3.46 6.59
CA VAL A 122 -5.23 2.02 6.61
C VAL A 122 -6.34 1.72 5.60
N TYR A 123 -6.06 0.83 4.65
CA TYR A 123 -6.99 0.51 3.58
C TYR A 123 -6.94 -0.98 3.24
N ASP A 124 -8.11 -1.61 3.12
CA ASP A 124 -8.21 -2.99 2.67
C ASP A 124 -8.37 -3.05 1.14
N ILE A 125 -7.36 -3.53 0.45
CA ILE A 125 -7.40 -3.67 -1.01
C ILE A 125 -8.23 -4.86 -1.50
N ASN A 126 -8.69 -5.73 -0.60
CA ASN A 126 -9.39 -6.97 -0.95
C ASN A 126 -10.92 -6.81 -1.04
N HIS A 127 -11.46 -5.63 -0.74
CA HIS A 127 -12.92 -5.42 -0.75
C HIS A 127 -13.50 -5.19 -2.16
N TYR A 128 -12.67 -5.11 -3.20
CA TYR A 128 -13.14 -4.96 -4.57
C TYR A 128 -13.31 -6.32 -5.25
N ASP A 129 -14.54 -6.61 -5.65
CA ASP A 129 -14.86 -7.81 -6.43
C ASP A 129 -14.58 -7.56 -7.90
N TRP A 130 -13.58 -8.23 -8.44
CA TRP A 130 -13.20 -8.15 -9.84
C TRP A 130 -14.20 -8.93 -10.71
N ASN A 131 -14.73 -8.29 -11.74
CA ASN A 131 -15.62 -8.92 -12.73
C ASN A 131 -14.93 -9.05 -14.09
N ASP A 132 -13.69 -9.53 -14.09
CA ASP A 132 -12.81 -9.59 -15.25
C ASP A 132 -12.44 -11.03 -15.66
N GLY A 133 -13.11 -12.05 -15.13
CA GLY A 133 -12.81 -13.46 -15.38
C GLY A 133 -12.78 -13.81 -16.87
N ASN A 134 -13.71 -13.28 -17.68
CA ASN A 134 -13.72 -13.49 -19.13
C ASN A 134 -12.48 -12.89 -19.80
N TRP A 135 -12.04 -11.71 -19.37
CA TRP A 135 -10.81 -11.09 -19.86
C TRP A 135 -9.58 -11.89 -19.44
N MET A 136 -9.51 -12.37 -18.23
CA MET A 136 -8.39 -13.17 -17.74
C MET A 136 -8.22 -14.47 -18.52
N ASN A 137 -9.33 -15.19 -18.78
CA ASN A 137 -9.32 -16.39 -19.63
C ASN A 137 -8.91 -16.07 -21.08
N TYR A 138 -9.51 -15.03 -21.66
CA TYR A 138 -9.14 -14.58 -23.00
C TYR A 138 -7.65 -14.25 -23.10
N ARG A 139 -7.11 -13.52 -22.12
CA ARG A 139 -5.69 -13.15 -22.08
C ARG A 139 -4.77 -14.36 -21.97
N GLU A 140 -5.13 -15.39 -21.22
CA GLU A 140 -4.35 -16.61 -21.09
C GLU A 140 -4.23 -17.33 -22.43
N GLU A 141 -5.33 -17.44 -23.18
CA GLU A 141 -5.38 -18.11 -24.48
C GLU A 141 -4.76 -17.29 -25.62
N HIS A 142 -4.80 -15.96 -25.52
CA HIS A 142 -4.44 -15.03 -26.61
C HIS A 142 -3.23 -14.14 -26.29
N ASN A 143 -2.54 -14.38 -25.20
CA ASN A 143 -1.33 -13.64 -24.85
C ASN A 143 -0.16 -14.09 -25.73
N SER A 144 -0.05 -13.51 -26.92
CA SER A 144 0.98 -13.86 -27.89
C SER A 144 1.92 -12.69 -28.13
N PHE A 145 3.18 -12.88 -27.72
CA PHE A 145 4.28 -11.97 -28.04
C PHE A 145 4.65 -11.96 -29.52
N ASP A 146 4.03 -12.83 -30.31
CA ASP A 146 4.23 -13.02 -31.75
C ASP A 146 3.23 -12.21 -32.62
N LYS A 147 2.32 -11.46 -31.98
CA LYS A 147 1.34 -10.62 -32.70
C LYS A 147 1.74 -9.14 -32.67
N PRO A 148 1.37 -8.39 -33.73
CA PRO A 148 1.59 -6.95 -33.73
C PRO A 148 0.81 -6.29 -32.60
N MET A 149 1.45 -5.31 -31.96
CA MET A 149 0.88 -4.54 -30.87
C MET A 149 0.97 -3.05 -31.19
N SER A 150 -0.11 -2.32 -30.95
CA SER A 150 -0.11 -0.87 -30.94
C SER A 150 -0.37 -0.34 -29.53
N VAL A 151 0.30 0.74 -29.15
CA VAL A 151 0.22 1.33 -27.82
C VAL A 151 -0.25 2.78 -27.92
N TYR A 152 -1.32 3.11 -27.23
CA TYR A 152 -1.78 4.48 -27.07
C TYR A 152 -1.33 5.02 -25.72
N GLU A 153 -0.29 5.85 -25.71
CA GLU A 153 0.20 6.51 -24.51
C GLU A 153 -0.61 7.76 -24.22
N VAL A 154 -1.04 7.93 -22.99
CA VAL A 154 -1.90 9.04 -22.58
C VAL A 154 -1.63 9.53 -21.17
N HIS A 155 -1.60 10.85 -20.98
CA HIS A 155 -1.64 11.47 -19.66
C HIS A 155 -3.10 11.80 -19.31
N LEU A 156 -3.72 11.01 -18.43
CA LEU A 156 -5.15 11.09 -18.12
C LEU A 156 -5.62 12.47 -17.67
N GLY A 157 -4.81 13.17 -16.88
CA GLY A 157 -5.16 14.50 -16.37
C GLY A 157 -5.20 15.61 -17.42
N SER A 158 -4.58 15.42 -18.60
CA SER A 158 -4.53 16.43 -19.67
C SER A 158 -5.18 15.98 -20.98
N TRP A 159 -5.57 14.71 -21.11
CA TRP A 159 -6.15 14.18 -22.34
C TRP A 159 -7.45 14.88 -22.73
N ARG A 160 -8.36 15.02 -21.78
CA ARG A 160 -9.62 15.76 -21.96
C ARG A 160 -10.10 16.31 -20.63
N ARG A 161 -10.79 17.43 -20.66
CA ARG A 161 -11.41 18.05 -19.49
C ARG A 161 -12.91 18.24 -19.69
N LYS A 162 -13.62 18.44 -18.58
CA LYS A 162 -15.03 18.87 -18.57
C LYS A 162 -15.15 20.32 -19.06
N GLU A 163 -16.38 20.74 -19.42
CA GLU A 163 -16.66 22.11 -19.88
C GLU A 163 -16.24 23.18 -18.87
N ASN A 164 -16.33 22.89 -17.57
CA ASN A 164 -15.88 23.77 -16.47
C ASN A 164 -14.37 23.67 -16.16
N ASN A 165 -13.60 23.06 -17.05
CA ASN A 165 -12.16 22.83 -16.92
C ASN A 165 -11.74 21.88 -15.76
N GLU A 166 -12.66 21.14 -15.17
CA GLU A 166 -12.36 20.10 -14.19
C GLU A 166 -11.78 18.84 -14.86
N TYR A 167 -11.07 18.03 -14.06
CA TYR A 167 -10.58 16.74 -14.50
C TYR A 167 -11.73 15.72 -14.61
N LEU A 168 -11.64 14.84 -15.60
CA LEU A 168 -12.47 13.65 -15.64
C LEU A 168 -12.07 12.69 -14.50
N THR A 169 -13.05 12.08 -13.88
CA THR A 169 -12.81 10.94 -12.97
C THR A 169 -12.35 9.72 -13.76
N TYR A 170 -11.76 8.73 -13.08
CA TYR A 170 -11.35 7.49 -13.75
C TYR A 170 -12.54 6.73 -14.38
N ARG A 171 -13.74 6.81 -13.82
CA ARG A 171 -14.95 6.21 -14.40
C ARG A 171 -15.36 6.94 -15.68
N GLU A 172 -15.44 8.27 -15.64
CA GLU A 172 -15.72 9.07 -16.83
C GLU A 172 -14.64 8.88 -17.92
N LEU A 173 -13.37 8.73 -17.53
CA LEU A 173 -12.31 8.39 -18.48
C LEU A 173 -12.52 7.02 -19.12
N ALA A 174 -12.94 6.00 -18.37
CA ALA A 174 -13.25 4.70 -18.93
C ALA A 174 -14.35 4.80 -20.00
N ASP A 175 -15.40 5.59 -19.74
CA ASP A 175 -16.52 5.77 -20.66
C ASP A 175 -16.16 6.56 -21.94
N HIS A 176 -15.16 7.43 -21.86
CA HIS A 176 -14.77 8.30 -22.99
C HIS A 176 -13.49 7.85 -23.71
N LEU A 177 -12.47 7.47 -22.94
CA LEU A 177 -11.15 7.15 -23.51
C LEU A 177 -11.16 5.78 -24.19
N VAL A 178 -11.79 4.77 -23.57
CA VAL A 178 -11.80 3.41 -24.14
C VAL A 178 -12.45 3.36 -25.52
N PRO A 179 -13.68 3.90 -25.73
CA PRO A 179 -14.28 3.95 -27.08
C PRO A 179 -13.45 4.78 -28.07
N TYR A 180 -12.84 5.87 -27.62
CA TYR A 180 -11.99 6.69 -28.47
C TYR A 180 -10.77 5.91 -28.99
N VAL A 181 -10.06 5.23 -28.11
CA VAL A 181 -8.86 4.45 -28.47
C VAL A 181 -9.21 3.29 -29.40
N VAL A 182 -10.31 2.57 -29.12
CA VAL A 182 -10.82 1.50 -29.98
C VAL A 182 -11.19 2.03 -31.38
N ASN A 183 -11.88 3.17 -31.47
CA ASN A 183 -12.24 3.78 -32.75
C ASN A 183 -11.02 4.26 -33.55
N MET A 184 -9.90 4.56 -32.88
CA MET A 184 -8.63 4.90 -33.52
C MET A 184 -7.85 3.68 -33.99
N GLY A 185 -8.30 2.47 -33.66
CA GLY A 185 -7.67 1.20 -34.09
C GLY A 185 -6.55 0.69 -33.19
N PHE A 186 -6.53 1.15 -31.93
CA PHE A 186 -5.60 0.64 -30.92
C PHE A 186 -6.17 -0.53 -30.12
#